data_3c3dc95f81e9a4bda5126f5a458e59c3
#
_entry.id   3c3dc95f81e9a4bda5126f5a458e59c3
#
_cell.length_a   1.000
_cell.length_b   1.000
_cell.length_c   1.000
_cell.angle_alpha   90.00
_cell.angle_beta   90.00
_cell.angle_gamma   90.00
#
_symmetry.space_group_name_H-M   'P 1'
#
loop_
_entity.id
_entity.type
_entity.pdbx_description
1 polymer ?
#
loop_
_entity_poly.entity_id
_entity_poly.type
_entity_poly.pdbx_seq_one_letter_code
_entity_poly.pdbx_strand_id
1 'polypeptide(L)'
;MLLILLAAGCGSQRPAPQSTPLDKCKDSDGPTPGTVRRAIASVPVAVPDTTWVEIARGHAKKCRLYWVQIIPTIASESTPQQLLFFDHNIFLGTPTPNPKPYITVLPPSDDTITVQYQWQVGNDQPCCPTGRGTVKFQIGSDGKLQALGKIPHQ
;
A
#
# COMPACT_ATOMS: atom_id res chain seq x y z
N MET A 1 15.53 -69.30 11.10
CA MET A 1 16.07 -68.25 10.20
C MET A 1 15.00 -67.15 10.10
N LEU A 2 15.16 -66.10 10.90
CA LEU A 2 14.13 -65.05 11.06
C LEU A 2 14.59 -63.78 10.35
N LEU A 3 13.87 -63.37 9.27
CA LEU A 3 14.13 -62.14 8.53
C LEU A 3 13.41 -60.99 9.22
N ILE A 4 14.17 -60.01 9.70
CA ILE A 4 13.65 -58.74 10.21
C ILE A 4 13.65 -57.73 9.07
N LEU A 5 12.46 -57.27 8.65
CA LEU A 5 12.27 -56.17 7.72
C LEU A 5 12.32 -54.85 8.49
N LEU A 6 13.32 -54.05 8.21
CA LEU A 6 13.44 -52.65 8.70
C LEU A 6 12.62 -51.76 7.71
N ALA A 7 11.52 -51.21 8.20
CA ALA A 7 10.76 -50.15 7.48
C ALA A 7 11.41 -48.79 7.77
N ALA A 8 12.03 -48.17 6.76
CA ALA A 8 12.50 -46.81 6.80
C ALA A 8 11.33 -45.83 6.64
N GLY A 9 10.87 -45.20 7.71
CA GLY A 9 9.88 -44.15 7.68
C GLY A 9 10.51 -42.84 7.20
N CYS A 10 10.14 -42.36 5.97
CA CYS A 10 10.41 -40.99 5.52
C CYS A 10 9.50 -40.03 6.28
N GLY A 11 10.04 -39.42 7.33
CA GLY A 11 9.39 -38.32 8.02
C GLY A 11 9.44 -37.05 7.16
N SER A 12 8.32 -36.68 6.53
CA SER A 12 8.15 -35.36 5.92
C SER A 12 8.13 -34.29 7.03
N GLN A 13 9.24 -33.63 7.24
CA GLN A 13 9.29 -32.45 8.08
C GLN A 13 8.50 -31.33 7.37
N ARG A 14 7.32 -31.00 7.90
CA ARG A 14 6.62 -29.76 7.55
C ARG A 14 7.52 -28.59 7.96
N PRO A 15 7.74 -27.59 7.05
CA PRO A 15 8.41 -26.36 7.46
C PRO A 15 7.61 -25.75 8.62
N ALA A 16 8.32 -25.37 9.68
CA ALA A 16 7.71 -24.64 10.78
C ALA A 16 7.06 -23.35 10.23
N PRO A 17 5.86 -22.95 10.71
CA PRO A 17 5.26 -21.70 10.31
C PRO A 17 6.23 -20.57 10.63
N GLN A 18 6.68 -19.85 9.60
CA GLN A 18 7.49 -18.65 9.77
C GLN A 18 6.61 -17.65 10.53
N SER A 19 6.99 -17.36 11.78
CA SER A 19 6.35 -16.30 12.55
C SER A 19 6.59 -14.99 11.83
N THR A 20 5.54 -14.41 11.25
CA THR A 20 5.54 -13.03 10.76
C THR A 20 5.98 -12.13 11.93
N PRO A 21 6.94 -11.21 11.74
CA PRO A 21 7.30 -10.27 12.80
C PRO A 21 6.01 -9.58 13.29
N LEU A 22 5.75 -9.66 14.59
CA LEU A 22 4.61 -8.97 15.20
C LEU A 22 4.73 -7.49 14.90
N ASP A 23 3.67 -6.93 14.30
CA ASP A 23 3.54 -5.50 14.11
C ASP A 23 3.62 -4.80 15.47
N LYS A 24 4.53 -3.83 15.58
CA LYS A 24 4.76 -3.08 16.83
C LYS A 24 3.82 -1.90 16.96
N CYS A 25 3.16 -1.49 15.88
CA CYS A 25 2.26 -0.34 15.87
C CYS A 25 0.87 -0.76 16.34
N LYS A 26 0.28 0.07 17.20
CA LYS A 26 -1.09 -0.12 17.66
C LYS A 26 -2.07 0.55 16.71
N ASP A 27 -3.26 0.02 16.56
CA ASP A 27 -4.33 0.65 15.77
C ASP A 27 -4.64 2.08 16.23
N SER A 28 -4.46 2.35 17.53
CA SER A 28 -4.63 3.68 18.11
C SER A 28 -3.56 4.69 17.73
N ASP A 29 -2.42 4.25 17.19
CA ASP A 29 -1.33 5.14 16.79
C ASP A 29 -1.60 5.82 15.44
N GLY A 30 -2.48 5.23 14.64
CA GLY A 30 -2.85 5.68 13.31
C GLY A 30 -4.10 6.55 13.25
N PRO A 31 -4.57 6.87 12.02
CA PRO A 31 -5.74 7.70 11.83
C PRO A 31 -7.02 7.00 12.30
N THR A 32 -7.84 7.73 13.05
CA THR A 32 -9.15 7.24 13.47
C THR A 32 -10.09 7.09 12.28
N PRO A 33 -11.14 6.24 12.37
CA PRO A 33 -12.13 6.11 11.30
C PRO A 33 -12.78 7.46 10.92
N GLY A 34 -12.98 8.35 11.90
CA GLY A 34 -13.50 9.69 11.66
C GLY A 34 -12.55 10.56 10.85
N THR A 35 -11.25 10.51 11.14
CA THR A 35 -10.23 11.23 10.39
C THR A 35 -10.11 10.71 8.97
N VAL A 36 -10.12 9.39 8.78
CA VAL A 36 -10.10 8.77 7.44
C VAL A 36 -11.32 9.20 6.62
N ARG A 37 -12.52 9.15 7.19
CA ARG A 37 -13.74 9.60 6.48
C ARG A 37 -13.67 11.06 6.04
N ARG A 38 -13.17 11.96 6.90
CA ARG A 38 -12.99 13.38 6.53
C ARG A 38 -11.95 13.56 5.43
N ALA A 39 -10.84 12.83 5.49
CA ALA A 39 -9.82 12.85 4.46
C ALA A 39 -10.36 12.36 3.12
N ILE A 40 -11.11 11.24 3.09
CA ILE A 40 -11.77 10.72 1.91
C ILE A 40 -12.74 11.77 1.32
N ALA A 41 -13.54 12.41 2.15
CA ALA A 41 -14.49 13.43 1.71
C ALA A 41 -13.82 14.69 1.10
N SER A 42 -12.55 14.93 1.41
CA SER A 42 -11.78 16.05 0.84
C SER A 42 -11.16 15.75 -0.53
N VAL A 43 -11.17 14.50 -0.97
CA VAL A 43 -10.58 14.09 -2.25
C VAL A 43 -11.65 14.11 -3.34
N PRO A 44 -11.45 14.86 -4.44
CA PRO A 44 -12.37 14.83 -5.57
C PRO A 44 -12.51 13.41 -6.13
N VAL A 45 -13.73 13.02 -6.50
CA VAL A 45 -13.98 11.72 -7.12
C VAL A 45 -13.31 11.65 -8.50
N ALA A 46 -12.70 10.50 -8.81
CA ALA A 46 -12.04 10.28 -10.09
C ALA A 46 -13.01 9.87 -11.20
N VAL A 47 -14.14 9.27 -10.82
CA VAL A 47 -15.18 8.77 -11.74
C VAL A 47 -16.50 9.39 -11.33
N PRO A 48 -17.24 10.03 -12.26
CA PRO A 48 -18.56 10.58 -11.98
C PRO A 48 -19.49 9.54 -11.36
N ASP A 49 -20.42 10.02 -10.53
CA ASP A 49 -21.45 9.19 -9.87
C ASP A 49 -20.91 8.03 -9.02
N THR A 50 -19.66 8.14 -8.55
CA THR A 50 -19.05 7.18 -7.63
C THR A 50 -18.68 7.84 -6.30
N THR A 51 -18.37 7.00 -5.32
CA THR A 51 -17.75 7.41 -4.06
C THR A 51 -16.44 6.65 -3.86
N TRP A 52 -15.55 7.20 -3.05
CA TRP A 52 -14.34 6.51 -2.66
C TRP A 52 -14.62 5.45 -1.58
N VAL A 53 -14.00 4.29 -1.73
CA VAL A 53 -13.96 3.25 -0.70
C VAL A 53 -12.52 2.89 -0.37
N GLU A 54 -12.25 2.66 0.90
CA GLU A 54 -10.94 2.17 1.35
C GLU A 54 -10.77 0.69 0.98
N ILE A 55 -9.61 0.34 0.41
CA ILE A 55 -9.26 -1.03 0.04
C ILE A 55 -8.03 -1.55 0.78
N ALA A 56 -7.17 -0.69 1.28
CA ALA A 56 -5.97 -1.07 2.02
C ALA A 56 -5.49 0.07 2.90
N ARG A 57 -4.74 -0.28 3.93
CA ARG A 57 -4.02 0.66 4.80
C ARG A 57 -2.75 0.04 5.36
N GLY A 58 -1.86 0.87 5.84
CA GLY A 58 -0.64 0.44 6.49
C GLY A 58 0.16 1.62 7.04
N HIS A 59 1.39 1.35 7.44
CA HIS A 59 2.25 2.34 8.07
C HIS A 59 3.73 2.01 7.87
N ALA A 60 4.60 2.99 8.10
CA ALA A 60 6.03 2.81 8.25
C ALA A 60 6.35 2.12 9.59
N LYS A 61 7.49 1.41 9.68
CA LYS A 61 7.84 0.61 10.86
C LYS A 61 7.96 1.41 12.17
N LYS A 62 8.26 2.72 12.08
CA LYS A 62 8.32 3.61 13.26
C LYS A 62 6.96 4.15 13.71
N CYS A 63 5.85 3.65 13.16
CA CYS A 63 4.47 3.95 13.59
C CYS A 63 4.11 5.45 13.57
N ARG A 64 4.66 6.20 12.64
CA ARG A 64 4.37 7.63 12.50
C ARG A 64 3.69 7.95 11.17
N LEU A 65 4.27 7.52 10.04
CA LEU A 65 3.69 7.72 8.72
C LEU A 65 2.73 6.58 8.39
N TYR A 66 1.46 6.93 8.20
CA TYR A 66 0.37 6.01 7.84
C TYR A 66 -0.16 6.32 6.45
N TRP A 67 -0.72 5.33 5.80
CA TRP A 67 -1.38 5.48 4.50
C TRP A 67 -2.68 4.71 4.43
N VAL A 68 -3.60 5.23 3.63
CA VAL A 68 -4.87 4.58 3.27
C VAL A 68 -5.00 4.64 1.76
N GLN A 69 -5.30 3.52 1.11
CA GLN A 69 -5.56 3.44 -0.33
C GLN A 69 -7.05 3.38 -0.59
N ILE A 70 -7.50 4.22 -1.49
CA ILE A 70 -8.90 4.36 -1.85
C ILE A 70 -9.10 4.17 -3.35
N ILE A 71 -10.25 3.57 -3.71
CA ILE A 71 -10.67 3.30 -5.08
C ILE A 71 -12.13 3.72 -5.25
N PRO A 72 -12.59 4.13 -6.45
CA PRO A 72 -14.02 4.35 -6.70
C PRO A 72 -14.84 3.08 -6.49
N THR A 73 -16.09 3.22 -6.04
CA THR A 73 -17.03 2.10 -5.83
C THR A 73 -17.28 1.26 -7.09
N ILE A 74 -17.14 1.86 -8.26
CA ILE A 74 -17.14 1.16 -9.56
C ILE A 74 -15.74 1.28 -10.14
N ALA A 75 -15.02 0.18 -10.20
CA ALA A 75 -13.62 0.16 -10.60
C ALA A 75 -13.33 -0.99 -11.57
N SER A 76 -12.37 -0.73 -12.46
CA SER A 76 -11.72 -1.69 -13.36
C SER A 76 -10.22 -1.68 -13.11
N GLU A 77 -9.47 -2.50 -13.82
CA GLU A 77 -8.01 -2.59 -13.68
C GLU A 77 -7.29 -1.25 -13.90
N SER A 78 -7.79 -0.43 -14.82
CA SER A 78 -7.23 0.88 -15.15
C SER A 78 -7.88 2.06 -14.41
N THR A 79 -8.74 1.80 -13.43
CA THR A 79 -9.41 2.86 -12.68
C THR A 79 -8.41 3.61 -11.81
N PRO A 80 -8.42 4.96 -11.86
CA PRO A 80 -7.57 5.76 -10.99
C PRO A 80 -7.86 5.52 -9.51
N GLN A 81 -6.82 5.41 -8.73
CA GLN A 81 -6.81 5.21 -7.29
C GLN A 81 -6.08 6.37 -6.61
N GLN A 82 -6.25 6.51 -5.31
CA GLN A 82 -5.54 7.53 -4.55
C GLN A 82 -4.99 6.97 -3.25
N LEU A 83 -3.90 7.56 -2.79
CA LEU A 83 -3.34 7.34 -1.46
C LEU A 83 -3.61 8.56 -0.59
N LEU A 84 -3.95 8.32 0.66
CA LEU A 84 -4.07 9.32 1.71
C LEU A 84 -2.96 9.07 2.71
N PHE A 85 -2.16 10.08 3.01
CA PHE A 85 -1.09 9.97 3.99
C PHE A 85 -1.42 10.71 5.28
N PHE A 86 -0.94 10.16 6.40
CA PHE A 86 -1.21 10.70 7.74
C PHE A 86 0.07 10.68 8.59
N ASP A 87 0.29 11.72 9.37
CA ASP A 87 1.18 11.71 10.52
C ASP A 87 0.33 11.34 11.74
N HIS A 88 0.41 10.08 12.19
CA HIS A 88 -0.52 9.54 13.17
C HIS A 88 -1.98 9.80 12.77
N ASN A 89 -2.71 10.63 13.50
CA ASN A 89 -4.10 10.99 13.22
C ASN A 89 -4.26 12.29 12.41
N ILE A 90 -3.19 12.86 11.86
CA ILE A 90 -3.21 14.13 11.12
C ILE A 90 -3.12 13.82 9.61
N PHE A 91 -4.12 14.24 8.84
CA PHE A 91 -4.09 14.10 7.38
C PHE A 91 -3.05 15.03 6.76
N LEU A 92 -2.10 14.46 6.01
CA LEU A 92 -1.02 15.17 5.34
C LEU A 92 -1.33 15.53 3.89
N GLY A 93 -2.31 14.86 3.29
CA GLY A 93 -2.66 15.02 1.89
C GLY A 93 -2.45 13.77 1.05
N THR A 94 -2.52 13.96 -0.26
CA THR A 94 -2.31 12.93 -1.28
C THR A 94 -0.95 13.10 -1.94
N PRO A 95 -0.32 12.03 -2.47
CA PRO A 95 0.99 12.12 -3.13
C PRO A 95 0.92 12.88 -4.45
N THR A 96 -0.25 12.88 -5.10
CA THR A 96 -0.50 13.54 -6.38
C THR A 96 -1.81 14.28 -6.35
N PRO A 97 -1.92 15.45 -7.02
CA PRO A 97 -3.19 16.18 -7.10
C PRO A 97 -4.30 15.35 -7.75
N ASN A 98 -3.94 14.58 -8.76
CA ASN A 98 -4.87 13.71 -9.49
C ASN A 98 -4.63 12.25 -9.13
N PRO A 99 -5.70 11.45 -8.97
CA PRO A 99 -5.61 10.00 -8.82
C PRO A 99 -4.87 9.35 -9.98
N LYS A 100 -4.20 8.23 -9.72
CA LYS A 100 -3.46 7.45 -10.73
C LYS A 100 -3.85 5.99 -10.70
N PRO A 101 -3.95 5.33 -11.86
CA PRO A 101 -4.12 3.87 -11.90
C PRO A 101 -2.82 3.16 -11.50
N TYR A 102 -2.91 1.87 -11.24
CA TYR A 102 -1.78 0.95 -11.05
C TYR A 102 -0.81 1.36 -9.92
N ILE A 103 -1.35 1.79 -8.79
CA ILE A 103 -0.58 2.12 -7.59
C ILE A 103 -0.42 0.88 -6.72
N THR A 104 0.80 0.58 -6.30
CA THR A 104 1.08 -0.49 -5.33
C THR A 104 1.97 0.07 -4.21
N VAL A 105 1.54 -0.10 -2.98
CA VAL A 105 2.40 0.20 -1.83
C VAL A 105 3.26 -1.00 -1.52
N LEU A 106 4.56 -0.81 -1.51
CA LEU A 106 5.55 -1.85 -1.26
C LEU A 106 5.77 -2.05 0.27
N PRO A 107 6.42 -3.15 0.68
CA PRO A 107 6.70 -3.39 2.09
C PRO A 107 7.35 -2.18 2.78
N PRO A 108 6.96 -1.87 4.03
CA PRO A 108 7.35 -0.63 4.70
C PRO A 108 8.83 -0.63 5.10
N SER A 109 9.45 0.55 5.02
CA SER A 109 10.74 0.88 5.64
C SER A 109 10.52 1.51 7.02
N ASP A 110 11.60 1.95 7.69
CA ASP A 110 11.53 2.48 9.05
C ASP A 110 10.62 3.71 9.17
N ASP A 111 10.84 4.71 8.33
CA ASP A 111 10.13 6.00 8.34
C ASP A 111 9.62 6.43 6.96
N THR A 112 9.76 5.57 5.95
CA THR A 112 9.30 5.84 4.59
C THR A 112 8.31 4.80 4.10
N ILE A 113 7.42 5.23 3.21
CA ILE A 113 6.53 4.38 2.44
C ILE A 113 6.98 4.45 0.98
N THR A 114 7.23 3.29 0.38
CA THR A 114 7.59 3.20 -1.03
C THR A 114 6.35 2.87 -1.85
N VAL A 115 6.07 3.70 -2.84
CA VAL A 115 4.96 3.52 -3.77
C VAL A 115 5.51 3.17 -5.15
N GLN A 116 5.04 2.06 -5.72
CA GLN A 116 5.28 1.71 -7.11
C GLN A 116 4.16 2.27 -7.96
N TYR A 117 4.54 3.00 -8.98
CA TYR A 117 3.65 3.46 -10.06
C TYR A 117 3.91 2.62 -11.30
N GLN A 118 2.84 2.28 -12.00
CA GLN A 118 2.94 1.62 -13.31
C GLN A 118 2.16 2.43 -14.35
N TRP A 119 2.55 2.28 -15.61
CA TRP A 119 1.89 2.94 -16.75
C TRP A 119 2.04 2.12 -18.01
N GLN A 120 1.09 2.29 -18.91
CA GLN A 120 1.11 1.63 -20.21
C GLN A 120 2.22 2.22 -21.08
N VAL A 121 2.96 1.34 -21.76
CA VAL A 121 4.02 1.70 -22.72
C VAL A 121 3.68 1.09 -24.07
N GLY A 122 3.73 1.87 -25.15
CA GLY A 122 3.43 1.38 -26.48
C GLY A 122 2.02 0.79 -26.58
N ASN A 123 1.93 -0.50 -26.93
CA ASN A 123 0.66 -1.21 -27.12
C ASN A 123 0.26 -2.06 -25.91
N ASP A 124 0.71 -1.70 -24.72
CA ASP A 124 0.31 -2.43 -23.49
C ASP A 124 -1.20 -2.46 -23.33
N GLN A 125 -1.70 -3.61 -22.93
CA GLN A 125 -3.12 -3.75 -22.59
C GLN A 125 -3.41 -3.11 -21.21
N PRO A 126 -4.65 -2.63 -20.96
CA PRO A 126 -5.03 -2.03 -19.68
C PRO A 126 -4.78 -2.92 -18.45
N CYS A 127 -4.86 -4.25 -18.62
CA CYS A 127 -4.55 -5.20 -17.54
C CYS A 127 -3.07 -5.21 -17.12
N CYS A 128 -2.17 -4.84 -18.06
CA CYS A 128 -0.80 -5.35 -17.98
C CYS A 128 0.22 -4.27 -18.36
N PRO A 129 0.27 -3.13 -17.63
CA PRO A 129 1.22 -2.05 -17.92
C PRO A 129 2.65 -2.52 -17.65
N THR A 130 3.59 -2.18 -18.54
CA THR A 130 5.00 -2.57 -18.43
C THR A 130 5.90 -1.46 -17.88
N GLY A 131 5.50 -0.20 -18.00
CA GLY A 131 6.22 0.91 -17.39
C GLY A 131 6.15 0.84 -15.86
N ARG A 132 7.30 1.02 -15.18
CA ARG A 132 7.40 0.95 -13.71
C ARG A 132 8.36 1.97 -13.16
N GLY A 133 8.00 2.54 -12.00
CA GLY A 133 8.87 3.41 -11.22
C GLY A 133 8.43 3.44 -9.77
N THR A 134 9.36 3.72 -8.86
CA THR A 134 9.08 3.80 -7.43
C THR A 134 9.45 5.15 -6.88
N VAL A 135 8.67 5.63 -5.91
CA VAL A 135 8.96 6.85 -5.15
C VAL A 135 8.77 6.55 -3.67
N LYS A 136 9.69 7.04 -2.85
CA LYS A 136 9.57 7.00 -1.40
C LYS A 136 8.94 8.28 -0.90
N PHE A 137 8.06 8.14 0.07
CA PHE A 137 7.41 9.24 0.78
C PHE A 137 7.82 9.22 2.25
N GLN A 138 8.02 10.39 2.82
CA GLN A 138 8.33 10.60 4.24
C GLN A 138 7.62 11.85 4.77
N ILE A 139 7.68 12.03 6.07
CA ILE A 139 7.33 13.30 6.69
C ILE A 139 8.59 14.16 6.70
N GLY A 140 8.55 15.32 6.05
CA GLY A 140 9.65 16.27 6.02
C GLY A 140 9.88 16.95 7.38
N SER A 141 10.97 17.70 7.49
CA SER A 141 11.30 18.48 8.71
C SER A 141 10.27 19.55 9.03
N ASP A 142 9.50 19.98 8.04
CA ASP A 142 8.38 20.94 8.17
C ASP A 142 7.05 20.26 8.56
N GLY A 143 7.05 18.93 8.81
CA GLY A 143 5.86 18.14 9.13
C GLY A 143 4.95 17.84 7.95
N LYS A 144 5.36 18.16 6.73
CA LYS A 144 4.57 17.90 5.51
C LYS A 144 4.99 16.61 4.82
N LEU A 145 4.09 16.05 4.02
CA LEU A 145 4.41 14.93 3.14
C LEU A 145 5.46 15.36 2.10
N GLN A 146 6.53 14.59 1.99
CA GLN A 146 7.62 14.83 1.07
C GLN A 146 7.88 13.59 0.21
N ALA A 147 7.91 13.78 -1.11
CA ALA A 147 8.39 12.76 -2.05
C ALA A 147 9.92 12.83 -2.17
N LEU A 148 10.58 11.69 -2.01
CA LEU A 148 12.02 11.53 -2.23
C LEU A 148 12.28 11.08 -3.67
N GLY A 149 12.01 11.95 -4.61
CA GLY A 149 12.18 11.70 -6.03
C GLY A 149 10.99 12.20 -6.86
N LYS A 150 11.17 12.14 -8.17
CA LYS A 150 10.13 12.54 -9.11
C LYS A 150 9.07 11.43 -9.24
N ILE A 151 7.81 11.80 -9.10
CA ILE A 151 6.70 10.88 -9.35
C ILE A 151 6.56 10.69 -10.87
N PRO A 152 6.56 9.44 -11.38
CA PRO A 152 6.44 9.18 -12.80
C PRO A 152 5.13 9.71 -13.38
N HIS A 153 5.19 10.28 -14.57
CA HIS A 153 4.01 10.72 -15.35
C HIS A 153 3.03 11.61 -14.56
N GLN A 154 3.58 12.61 -13.88
CA GLN A 154 2.81 13.76 -13.39
C GLN A 154 2.54 14.75 -14.49
#